data_f9e71eb455a1ae0dacd5f0ab66953076
#
_entry.id   f9e71eb455a1ae0dacd5f0ab66953076
#
_cell.length_a   1.000
_cell.length_b   1.000
_cell.length_c   1.000
_cell.angle_alpha   90.00
_cell.angle_beta   90.00
_cell.angle_gamma   90.00
#
_symmetry.space_group_name_H-M   'P 1'
#
loop_
_entity.id
_entity.type
_entity.pdbx_description
1 polymer ?
#
loop_
_entity_poly.entity_id
_entity_poly.type
_entity_poly.pdbx_seq_one_letter_code
_entity_poly.pdbx_strand_id
1 'polypeptide(L)'
;MIKLAFRLLLILLPLGGMARTPQDSLRVLWVGNSFSYCNDLPGMVQKIASTQKVKLSCTRFLKGGERFSGHLKNKKLLQAIADGGWDYVVLQEQSTAPAMATGEVAREVYPAARTLDSLVHAASPGARVIFYMTWGHKYGHRIPVEEYPLSNGYE
;
A
#
# COMPACT_ATOMS: atom_id res chain seq x y z
N MET A 1 -48.11 -11.95 -44.87
CA MET A 1 -47.14 -10.93 -44.46
C MET A 1 -47.16 -10.86 -42.93
N ILE A 2 -46.18 -11.55 -42.28
CA ILE A 2 -46.08 -11.63 -40.83
C ILE A 2 -45.08 -10.60 -40.40
N LYS A 3 -45.49 -9.58 -39.63
CA LYS A 3 -44.62 -8.56 -39.05
C LYS A 3 -44.03 -9.11 -37.75
N LEU A 4 -42.76 -9.45 -37.77
CA LEU A 4 -42.01 -9.86 -36.62
C LEU A 4 -41.58 -8.61 -35.83
N ALA A 5 -42.24 -8.34 -34.70
CA ALA A 5 -41.88 -7.25 -33.79
C ALA A 5 -40.75 -7.70 -32.88
N PHE A 6 -39.55 -7.22 -33.13
CA PHE A 6 -38.38 -7.42 -32.27
C PHE A 6 -38.54 -6.52 -31.03
N ARG A 7 -38.94 -7.09 -29.87
CA ARG A 7 -38.92 -6.38 -28.59
C ARG A 7 -37.50 -6.42 -28.04
N LEU A 8 -36.82 -5.30 -28.17
CA LEU A 8 -35.51 -5.08 -27.49
C LEU A 8 -35.77 -4.97 -25.98
N LEU A 9 -35.49 -6.03 -25.25
CA LEU A 9 -35.52 -6.04 -23.78
C LEU A 9 -34.24 -5.36 -23.26
N LEU A 10 -34.35 -4.06 -22.94
CA LEU A 10 -33.27 -3.31 -22.28
C LEU A 10 -33.20 -3.78 -20.82
N ILE A 11 -32.26 -4.67 -20.51
CA ILE A 11 -31.93 -5.05 -19.13
C ILE A 11 -31.15 -3.89 -18.54
N LEU A 12 -31.80 -3.00 -17.83
CA LEU A 12 -31.17 -2.05 -16.90
C LEU A 12 -30.61 -2.85 -15.74
N LEU A 13 -29.34 -3.25 -15.84
CA LEU A 13 -28.58 -3.67 -14.68
C LEU A 13 -28.47 -2.47 -13.75
N PRO A 14 -28.95 -2.55 -12.49
CA PRO A 14 -28.69 -1.49 -11.54
C PRO A 14 -27.17 -1.45 -11.34
N LEU A 15 -26.53 -0.35 -11.73
CA LEU A 15 -25.23 0.05 -11.20
C LEU A 15 -25.47 0.33 -9.71
N GLY A 16 -25.58 -0.75 -8.94
CA GLY A 16 -25.60 -0.70 -7.48
C GLY A 16 -24.22 -0.29 -7.03
N GLY A 17 -23.93 1.00 -7.06
CA GLY A 17 -22.94 1.55 -6.16
C GLY A 17 -23.41 1.14 -4.77
N MET A 18 -22.74 0.12 -4.16
CA MET A 18 -22.96 -0.19 -2.76
C MET A 18 -22.65 1.07 -1.99
N ALA A 19 -23.70 1.82 -1.64
CA ALA A 19 -23.58 2.89 -0.66
C ALA A 19 -22.99 2.24 0.60
N ARG A 20 -21.72 2.54 0.85
CA ARG A 20 -20.99 2.05 2.02
C ARG A 20 -21.77 2.58 3.23
N THR A 21 -22.31 1.69 4.05
CA THR A 21 -22.84 2.07 5.36
C THR A 21 -21.77 2.88 6.08
N PRO A 22 -22.11 3.93 6.85
CA PRO A 22 -21.14 4.70 7.60
C PRO A 22 -20.28 3.72 8.42
N GLN A 23 -19.07 3.46 7.96
CA GLN A 23 -18.19 2.52 8.63
C GLN A 23 -17.67 3.24 9.87
N ASP A 24 -17.91 2.66 11.04
CA ASP A 24 -17.49 3.24 12.33
C ASP A 24 -15.97 3.51 12.42
N SER A 25 -15.18 2.95 11.50
CA SER A 25 -13.73 3.13 11.45
C SER A 25 -13.18 3.00 10.03
N LEU A 26 -12.18 3.82 9.67
CA LEU A 26 -11.42 3.68 8.43
C LEU A 26 -10.46 2.47 8.54
N ARG A 27 -10.44 1.64 7.53
CA ARG A 27 -9.59 0.45 7.47
C ARG A 27 -8.24 0.79 6.84
N VAL A 28 -7.17 0.57 7.59
CA VAL A 28 -5.80 0.87 7.15
C VAL A 28 -4.96 -0.40 7.15
N LEU A 29 -4.41 -0.76 5.99
CA LEU A 29 -3.47 -1.85 5.84
C LEU A 29 -2.03 -1.28 5.89
N TRP A 30 -1.21 -1.82 6.77
CA TRP A 30 0.21 -1.47 6.89
C TRP A 30 1.06 -2.62 6.37
N VAL A 31 1.88 -2.35 5.36
CA VAL A 31 2.82 -3.30 4.77
C VAL A 31 4.22 -2.70 4.84
N GLY A 32 5.14 -3.35 5.56
CA GLY A 32 6.47 -2.78 5.77
C GLY A 32 7.35 -3.62 6.68
N ASN A 33 8.23 -2.95 7.41
CA ASN A 33 9.23 -3.63 8.23
C ASN A 33 9.48 -2.90 9.57
N SER A 34 10.70 -3.02 10.13
CA SER A 34 11.07 -2.44 11.42
C SER A 34 10.87 -0.94 11.50
N PHE A 35 11.03 -0.19 10.42
CA PHE A 35 10.80 1.26 10.40
C PHE A 35 9.35 1.63 10.71
N SER A 36 8.41 0.71 10.49
CA SER A 36 7.01 0.90 10.83
C SER A 36 6.64 0.35 12.21
N TYR A 37 7.29 -0.71 12.70
CA TYR A 37 6.86 -1.34 13.96
C TYR A 37 7.71 -0.98 15.19
N CYS A 38 8.99 -0.61 15.04
CA CYS A 38 9.88 -0.39 16.21
C CYS A 38 9.34 0.64 17.23
N ASN A 39 8.65 1.68 16.76
CA ASN A 39 8.00 2.68 17.60
C ASN A 39 6.48 2.62 17.52
N ASP A 40 5.92 1.49 17.07
CA ASP A 40 4.48 1.32 16.85
C ASP A 40 3.85 2.48 16.05
N LEU A 41 4.44 2.83 14.91
CA LEU A 41 3.93 3.91 14.07
C LEU A 41 2.43 3.78 13.75
N PRO A 42 1.90 2.58 13.39
CA PRO A 42 0.46 2.41 13.19
C PRO A 42 -0.36 2.80 14.43
N GLY A 43 0.08 2.41 15.63
CA GLY A 43 -0.60 2.76 16.88
C GLY A 43 -0.49 4.26 17.21
N MET A 44 0.64 4.89 16.90
CA MET A 44 0.77 6.34 17.04
C MET A 44 -0.22 7.08 16.13
N VAL A 45 -0.31 6.67 14.87
CA VAL A 45 -1.25 7.26 13.90
C VAL A 45 -2.70 7.04 14.34
N GLN A 46 -3.06 5.85 14.88
CA GLN A 46 -4.38 5.60 15.45
C GLN A 46 -4.69 6.56 16.63
N LYS A 47 -3.72 6.76 17.54
CA LYS A 47 -3.89 7.68 18.68
C LYS A 47 -4.10 9.12 18.22
N ILE A 48 -3.28 9.60 17.28
CA ILE A 48 -3.42 10.95 16.72
C ILE A 48 -4.77 11.11 16.02
N ALA A 49 -5.19 10.15 15.18
CA ALA A 49 -6.48 10.19 14.50
C ALA A 49 -7.65 10.26 15.51
N SER A 50 -7.54 9.52 16.61
CA SER A 50 -8.59 9.51 17.65
C SER A 50 -8.79 10.88 18.32
N THR A 51 -7.74 11.72 18.44
CA THR A 51 -7.87 13.10 18.95
C THR A 51 -8.73 13.97 18.03
N GLN A 52 -8.81 13.61 16.75
CA GLN A 52 -9.66 14.25 15.74
C GLN A 52 -11.00 13.52 15.55
N LYS A 53 -11.37 12.63 16.47
CA LYS A 53 -12.58 11.80 16.44
C LYS A 53 -12.65 10.86 15.21
N VAL A 54 -11.50 10.56 14.59
CA VAL A 54 -11.38 9.60 13.50
C VAL A 54 -10.93 8.25 14.07
N LYS A 55 -11.73 7.22 13.86
CA LYS A 55 -11.38 5.85 14.27
C LYS A 55 -10.66 5.15 13.12
N LEU A 56 -9.52 4.55 13.40
CA LEU A 56 -8.78 3.72 12.45
C LEU A 56 -8.77 2.27 12.91
N SER A 57 -8.99 1.34 11.98
CA SER A 57 -8.77 -0.11 12.17
C SER A 57 -7.51 -0.50 11.38
N CYS A 58 -6.41 -0.74 12.08
CA CYS A 58 -5.11 -1.03 11.45
C CYS A 58 -4.80 -2.53 11.41
N THR A 59 -4.68 -3.08 10.22
CA THR A 59 -4.12 -4.42 9.98
C THR A 59 -2.66 -4.28 9.58
N ARG A 60 -1.79 -5.17 10.10
CA ARG A 60 -0.33 -5.00 10.03
C ARG A 60 0.34 -6.23 9.45
N PHE A 61 1.10 -6.05 8.38
CA PHE A 61 2.03 -7.01 7.81
C PHE A 61 3.43 -6.42 7.84
N LEU A 62 4.04 -6.44 9.03
CA LEU A 62 5.30 -5.79 9.32
C LEU A 62 6.32 -6.87 9.75
N LYS A 63 7.38 -7.03 8.97
CA LYS A 63 8.44 -8.01 9.23
C LYS A 63 9.81 -7.35 9.09
N GLY A 64 10.69 -7.57 10.06
CA GLY A 64 12.03 -6.96 10.09
C GLY A 64 12.80 -7.19 8.79
N GLY A 65 13.35 -6.13 8.20
CA GLY A 65 14.16 -6.16 6.99
C GLY A 65 13.41 -6.57 5.70
N GLU A 66 12.09 -6.78 5.76
CA GLU A 66 11.33 -7.26 4.60
C GLU A 66 11.26 -6.21 3.49
N ARG A 67 11.31 -6.69 2.23
CA ARG A 67 11.15 -5.91 1.01
C ARG A 67 9.75 -6.12 0.40
N PHE A 68 9.33 -5.25 -0.49
CA PHE A 68 8.09 -5.44 -1.25
C PHE A 68 8.06 -6.77 -2.00
N SER A 69 9.18 -7.19 -2.59
CA SER A 69 9.30 -8.48 -3.27
C SER A 69 9.09 -9.69 -2.35
N GLY A 70 9.46 -9.57 -1.07
CA GLY A 70 9.19 -10.59 -0.05
C GLY A 70 7.73 -10.55 0.40
N HIS A 71 7.15 -9.37 0.56
CA HIS A 71 5.73 -9.20 0.86
C HIS A 71 4.83 -9.82 -0.20
N LEU A 72 5.19 -9.74 -1.49
CA LEU A 72 4.48 -10.42 -2.59
C LEU A 72 4.49 -11.95 -2.50
N LYS A 73 5.33 -12.56 -1.65
CA LYS A 73 5.34 -14.01 -1.37
C LYS A 73 4.51 -14.37 -0.13
N ASN A 74 4.02 -13.38 0.61
CA ASN A 74 3.24 -13.58 1.82
C ASN A 74 1.76 -13.86 1.47
N LYS A 75 1.36 -15.12 1.46
CA LYS A 75 -0.01 -15.55 1.12
C LYS A 75 -1.07 -14.89 2.00
N LYS A 76 -0.79 -14.66 3.30
CA LYS A 76 -1.75 -14.01 4.21
C LYS A 76 -1.94 -12.54 3.87
N LEU A 77 -0.88 -11.83 3.49
CA LEU A 77 -0.98 -10.46 3.01
C LEU A 77 -1.77 -10.39 1.70
N LEU A 78 -1.43 -11.26 0.73
CA LEU A 78 -2.14 -11.28 -0.55
C LEU A 78 -3.63 -11.58 -0.38
N GLN A 79 -3.98 -12.49 0.54
CA GLN A 79 -5.38 -12.72 0.89
C GLN A 79 -6.04 -11.49 1.51
N ALA A 80 -5.38 -10.83 2.47
CA ALA A 80 -5.90 -9.62 3.09
C ALA A 80 -6.10 -8.48 2.08
N ILE A 81 -5.22 -8.36 1.08
CA ILE A 81 -5.40 -7.42 -0.04
C ILE A 81 -6.61 -7.82 -0.87
N ALA A 82 -6.74 -9.11 -1.24
CA ALA A 82 -7.83 -9.63 -2.05
C ALA A 82 -9.21 -9.52 -1.37
N ASP A 83 -9.27 -9.64 -0.05
CA ASP A 83 -10.49 -9.44 0.74
C ASP A 83 -11.02 -8.00 0.62
N GLY A 84 -10.18 -7.05 0.27
CA GLY A 84 -10.54 -5.69 -0.08
C GLY A 84 -11.14 -4.86 1.06
N GLY A 85 -11.82 -3.77 0.66
CA GLY A 85 -12.48 -2.86 1.60
C GLY A 85 -11.52 -1.95 2.37
N TRP A 86 -10.32 -1.73 1.88
CA TRP A 86 -9.34 -0.81 2.46
C TRP A 86 -9.66 0.63 2.09
N ASP A 87 -9.51 1.54 3.06
CA ASP A 87 -9.56 2.98 2.84
C ASP A 87 -8.17 3.53 2.55
N TYR A 88 -7.18 3.02 3.26
CA TYR A 88 -5.77 3.38 3.11
C TYR A 88 -4.90 2.12 3.14
N VAL A 89 -3.86 2.12 2.30
CA VAL A 89 -2.79 1.11 2.35
C VAL A 89 -1.46 1.85 2.42
N VAL A 90 -0.72 1.62 3.49
CA VAL A 90 0.62 2.20 3.68
C VAL A 90 1.65 1.15 3.29
N LEU A 91 2.45 1.47 2.30
CA LEU A 91 3.53 0.64 1.77
C LEU A 91 4.88 1.25 2.14
N GLN A 92 5.72 0.50 2.86
CA GLN A 92 7.06 0.92 3.24
C GLN A 92 8.07 -0.12 2.80
N GLU A 93 8.97 0.28 1.91
CA GLU A 93 10.06 -0.57 1.41
C GLU A 93 11.17 -0.72 2.46
N GLN A 94 12.05 -1.68 2.26
CA GLN A 94 13.24 -1.86 3.10
C GLN A 94 14.08 -0.56 3.10
N SER A 95 14.59 -0.18 4.27
CA SER A 95 15.11 1.16 4.54
C SER A 95 16.23 1.62 3.59
N THR A 96 17.08 0.71 3.11
CA THR A 96 18.21 1.07 2.24
C THR A 96 17.90 0.90 0.76
N ALA A 97 16.87 0.15 0.40
CA ALA A 97 16.53 -0.12 -1.00
C ALA A 97 16.19 1.16 -1.81
N PRO A 98 15.43 2.14 -1.28
CA PRO A 98 15.20 3.39 -2.00
C PRO A 98 16.44 4.29 -2.16
N ALA A 99 17.51 4.04 -1.39
CA ALA A 99 18.76 4.79 -1.45
C ALA A 99 19.80 4.19 -2.43
N MET A 100 19.48 3.10 -3.10
CA MET A 100 20.31 2.53 -4.17
C MET A 100 20.35 3.47 -5.38
N ALA A 101 21.29 3.22 -6.32
CA ALA A 101 21.34 3.95 -7.57
C ALA A 101 19.99 3.90 -8.31
N THR A 102 19.59 5.00 -8.95
CA THR A 102 18.25 5.12 -9.57
C THR A 102 17.90 3.97 -10.51
N GLY A 103 18.85 3.47 -11.30
CA GLY A 103 18.65 2.33 -12.19
C GLY A 103 18.37 1.02 -11.43
N GLU A 104 18.96 0.84 -10.25
CA GLU A 104 18.71 -0.32 -9.39
C GLU A 104 17.36 -0.21 -8.71
N VAL A 105 17.01 0.97 -8.19
CA VAL A 105 15.66 1.21 -7.64
C VAL A 105 14.60 0.90 -8.69
N ALA A 106 14.81 1.35 -9.93
CA ALA A 106 13.89 1.08 -11.03
C ALA A 106 13.75 -0.40 -11.34
N ARG A 107 14.81 -1.18 -11.20
CA ARG A 107 14.83 -2.62 -11.48
C ARG A 107 14.34 -3.45 -10.30
N GLU A 108 14.75 -3.11 -9.07
CA GLU A 108 14.55 -3.94 -7.87
C GLU A 108 13.31 -3.57 -7.07
N VAL A 109 12.95 -2.28 -7.03
CA VAL A 109 11.88 -1.77 -6.15
C VAL A 109 10.58 -1.52 -6.91
N TYR A 110 10.64 -0.80 -8.03
CA TYR A 110 9.43 -0.36 -8.72
C TYR A 110 8.52 -1.49 -9.21
N PRO A 111 9.02 -2.65 -9.71
CA PRO A 111 8.12 -3.72 -10.15
C PRO A 111 7.26 -4.26 -9.00
N ALA A 112 7.86 -4.50 -7.84
CA ALA A 112 7.13 -5.00 -6.67
C ALA A 112 6.18 -3.93 -6.09
N ALA A 113 6.60 -2.66 -6.05
CA ALA A 113 5.75 -1.55 -5.62
C ALA A 113 4.50 -1.42 -6.50
N ARG A 114 4.67 -1.42 -7.82
CA ARG A 114 3.57 -1.36 -8.80
C ARG A 114 2.63 -2.56 -8.68
N THR A 115 3.19 -3.75 -8.46
CA THR A 115 2.37 -4.97 -8.29
C THR A 115 1.50 -4.87 -7.05
N LEU A 116 2.05 -4.47 -5.90
CA LEU A 116 1.27 -4.26 -4.68
C LEU A 116 0.19 -3.21 -4.87
N ASP A 117 0.52 -2.07 -5.46
CA ASP A 117 -0.42 -0.99 -5.76
C ASP A 117 -1.57 -1.47 -6.67
N SER A 118 -1.25 -2.19 -7.74
CA SER A 118 -2.23 -2.75 -8.67
C SER A 118 -3.17 -3.76 -7.99
N LEU A 119 -2.63 -4.64 -7.13
CA LEU A 119 -3.43 -5.61 -6.38
C LEU A 119 -4.39 -4.91 -5.41
N VAL A 120 -3.92 -3.86 -4.74
CA VAL A 120 -4.75 -3.05 -3.84
C VAL A 120 -5.89 -2.40 -4.60
N HIS A 121 -5.61 -1.71 -5.71
CA HIS A 121 -6.64 -1.02 -6.47
C HIS A 121 -7.62 -1.97 -7.17
N ALA A 122 -7.17 -3.18 -7.56
CA ALA A 122 -8.06 -4.20 -8.11
C ALA A 122 -9.11 -4.68 -7.09
N ALA A 123 -8.72 -4.84 -5.80
CA ALA A 123 -9.61 -5.31 -4.74
C ALA A 123 -10.29 -4.17 -3.96
N SER A 124 -9.72 -2.98 -3.96
CA SER A 124 -10.21 -1.79 -3.26
C SER A 124 -10.04 -0.55 -4.15
N PRO A 125 -10.88 -0.36 -5.18
CA PRO A 125 -10.71 0.72 -6.16
C PRO A 125 -10.71 2.14 -5.56
N GLY A 126 -11.35 2.31 -4.39
CA GLY A 126 -11.38 3.59 -3.66
C GLY A 126 -10.25 3.77 -2.64
N ALA A 127 -9.37 2.80 -2.48
CA ALA A 127 -8.27 2.87 -1.52
C ALA A 127 -7.25 3.95 -1.94
N ARG A 128 -6.68 4.62 -0.92
CA ARG A 128 -5.53 5.49 -1.13
C ARG A 128 -4.26 4.75 -0.73
N VAL A 129 -3.37 4.53 -1.69
CA VAL A 129 -2.05 3.96 -1.44
C VAL A 129 -1.08 5.06 -1.06
N ILE A 130 -0.38 4.89 0.05
CA ILE A 130 0.60 5.83 0.60
C ILE A 130 1.94 5.12 0.63
N PHE A 131 2.91 5.60 -0.15
CA PHE A 131 4.29 5.15 -0.03
C PHE A 131 4.97 5.92 1.11
N TYR A 132 5.23 5.20 2.22
CA TYR A 132 5.92 5.77 3.35
C TYR A 132 7.42 5.78 3.08
N MET A 133 7.94 6.96 2.80
CA MET A 133 9.36 7.17 2.53
C MET A 133 10.15 7.11 3.84
N THR A 134 11.19 6.29 3.86
CA THR A 134 12.13 6.24 4.97
C THR A 134 13.13 7.41 4.88
N TRP A 135 13.72 7.74 6.02
CA TRP A 135 14.72 8.82 6.10
C TRP A 135 16.12 8.32 5.73
N GLY A 136 16.98 9.23 5.30
CA GLY A 136 18.40 8.97 5.10
C GLY A 136 19.15 8.78 6.42
N HIS A 137 20.26 8.06 6.37
CA HIS A 137 21.16 7.94 7.50
C HIS A 137 22.03 9.21 7.62
N LYS A 138 22.13 9.78 8.83
CA LYS A 138 22.88 11.01 9.10
C LYS A 138 24.31 11.04 8.53
N TYR A 139 24.96 9.88 8.47
CA TYR A 139 26.33 9.74 7.97
C TYR A 139 26.40 8.91 6.70
N GLY A 140 25.32 8.86 5.93
CA GLY A 140 25.21 8.02 4.74
C GLY A 140 25.11 6.53 5.05
N HIS A 141 25.10 5.72 3.99
CA HIS A 141 25.16 4.27 4.10
C HIS A 141 26.62 3.82 4.21
N ARG A 142 26.91 2.73 4.93
CA ARG A 142 28.27 2.19 5.08
C ARG A 142 28.84 1.51 3.82
N ILE A 143 28.11 1.57 2.71
CA ILE A 143 28.58 1.11 1.40
C ILE A 143 29.51 2.19 0.82
N PRO A 144 30.62 1.83 0.17
CA PRO A 144 31.54 2.81 -0.43
C PRO A 144 30.80 3.78 -1.36
N VAL A 145 31.11 5.08 -1.23
CA VAL A 145 30.49 6.19 -1.98
C VAL A 145 30.59 6.00 -3.50
N GLU A 146 31.64 5.33 -3.96
CA GLU A 146 31.89 5.00 -5.37
C GLU A 146 30.82 4.10 -5.98
N GLU A 147 30.21 3.22 -5.16
CA GLU A 147 29.17 2.29 -5.60
C GLU A 147 27.77 2.92 -5.53
N TYR A 148 27.52 3.81 -4.54
CA TYR A 148 26.23 4.43 -4.30
C TYR A 148 26.35 5.92 -3.90
N PRO A 149 26.71 6.81 -4.84
CA PRO A 149 26.98 8.22 -4.52
C PRO A 149 25.79 8.98 -3.95
N LEU A 150 24.55 8.50 -4.20
CA LEU A 150 23.32 9.13 -3.70
C LEU A 150 22.85 8.58 -2.34
N SER A 151 23.59 7.66 -1.72
CA SER A 151 23.23 7.10 -0.41
C SER A 151 23.74 7.92 0.78
N ASN A 152 24.29 9.10 0.52
CA ASN A 152 25.02 9.92 1.50
C ASN A 152 24.13 10.69 2.49
N GLY A 153 22.88 10.32 2.63
CA GLY A 153 21.98 11.01 3.52
C GLY A 153 21.33 12.24 2.87
N TYR A 154 20.63 13.02 3.67
CA TYR A 154 20.10 14.31 3.24
C TYR A 154 21.17 15.37 3.50
N GLU A 155 21.51 16.15 2.47
CA GLU A 155 22.17 17.45 2.64
C GLU A 155 21.17 18.48 3.16
#